data_32c5ef9e53bfe0d36a0dfb568e80d2cb
#
_entry.id   32c5ef9e53bfe0d36a0dfb568e80d2cb
#
_cell.length_a   1.000
_cell.length_b   1.000
_cell.length_c   1.000
_cell.angle_alpha   90.00
_cell.angle_beta   90.00
_cell.angle_gamma   90.00
#
_symmetry.space_group_name_H-M   'P 1'
#
loop_
_entity.id
_entity.type
_entity.pdbx_description
1 polymer ?
#
loop_
_entity_poly.entity_id
_entity_poly.type
_entity_poly.pdbx_seq_one_letter_code
_entity_poly.pdbx_strand_id
1 'polypeptide(L)'
;MKHRFNTLPRSLAVALVLAASFAPAAQAACLSDLEAAALVANYMAKVPAANPEGLSTEDGECSRAKVNRFLAQQIGATQVGYKAGLTNPAVQKRFNASAPVWGQLYAPMLLQDGATVEAKFGARPLFEADMLVRVSSAGIHQARTPEQVLQHIDQVIPFIELPDLVVMAPPKLNGAAIAAINVGARLGVMGTPMAVQRTAAFSDALRDMVVVVKGDGTELDKGKGSDVLEHPLNAVVWLVQDLAQQGVKLKKGDLISLGSFSKLLPPKPGLKVEVEYQGLPGNPVVKVGFR
;
A
#
# COMPACT_ATOMS: atom_id res chain seq x y z
N MET A 1 37.25 93.36 5.59
CA MET A 1 36.00 92.54 5.42
C MET A 1 36.28 91.43 4.39
N LYS A 2 36.49 90.20 4.85
CA LYS A 2 36.71 89.05 3.93
C LYS A 2 35.85 87.88 4.51
N HIS A 3 34.81 87.58 3.81
CA HIS A 3 33.97 86.36 4.11
C HIS A 3 34.65 85.13 3.60
N ARG A 4 34.87 84.16 4.46
CA ARG A 4 35.35 82.84 4.07
C ARG A 4 34.11 81.93 4.05
N PHE A 5 33.83 81.36 2.86
CA PHE A 5 32.86 80.23 2.72
C PHE A 5 33.57 78.92 3.01
N ASN A 6 33.02 78.20 3.98
CA ASN A 6 33.45 76.85 4.28
C ASN A 6 32.57 75.87 3.51
N THR A 7 33.16 75.12 2.59
CA THR A 7 32.48 74.06 1.87
C THR A 7 32.72 72.73 2.58
N LEU A 8 31.68 72.09 3.10
CA LEU A 8 31.71 70.71 3.59
C LEU A 8 31.65 69.72 2.43
N PRO A 9 32.42 68.57 2.46
CA PRO A 9 32.30 67.53 1.47
C PRO A 9 31.07 66.63 1.77
N ARG A 10 30.24 66.43 0.73
CA ARG A 10 29.14 65.43 0.74
C ARG A 10 29.74 64.05 0.56
N SER A 11 29.68 63.22 1.64
CA SER A 11 29.98 61.79 1.57
C SER A 11 28.81 61.03 0.90
N LEU A 12 29.05 60.48 -0.28
CA LEU A 12 28.11 59.54 -0.91
C LEU A 12 28.22 58.18 -0.17
N ALA A 13 27.19 57.80 0.58
CA ALA A 13 27.02 56.44 1.08
C ALA A 13 26.40 55.59 -0.02
N VAL A 14 27.18 54.69 -0.60
CA VAL A 14 26.67 53.68 -1.54
C VAL A 14 26.09 52.54 -0.69
N ALA A 15 24.76 52.45 -0.63
CA ALA A 15 24.07 51.32 -0.03
C ALA A 15 24.07 50.12 -0.98
N LEU A 16 24.87 49.12 -0.66
CA LEU A 16 24.89 47.85 -1.36
C LEU A 16 23.67 47.04 -0.93
N VAL A 17 22.62 46.99 -1.75
CA VAL A 17 21.47 46.13 -1.55
C VAL A 17 21.83 44.72 -2.01
N LEU A 18 22.13 43.83 -1.06
CA LEU A 18 22.22 42.37 -1.31
C LEU A 18 20.80 41.86 -1.58
N ALA A 19 20.46 41.67 -2.83
CA ALA A 19 19.27 40.89 -3.24
C ALA A 19 19.57 39.41 -2.94
N ALA A 20 19.09 38.92 -1.82
CA ALA A 20 19.06 37.49 -1.53
C ALA A 20 18.02 36.84 -2.46
N SER A 21 18.51 36.17 -3.50
CA SER A 21 17.70 35.35 -4.39
C SER A 21 17.19 34.15 -3.57
N PHE A 22 15.98 34.25 -3.03
CA PHE A 22 15.25 33.06 -2.58
C PHE A 22 14.89 32.25 -3.83
N ALA A 23 15.73 31.28 -4.20
CA ALA A 23 15.29 30.21 -5.09
C ALA A 23 14.15 29.49 -4.36
N PRO A 24 12.93 29.41 -4.95
CA PRO A 24 11.89 28.58 -4.37
C PRO A 24 12.45 27.16 -4.26
N ALA A 25 12.45 26.58 -3.05
CA ALA A 25 12.71 25.17 -2.90
C ALA A 25 11.73 24.46 -3.86
N ALA A 26 12.26 23.69 -4.81
CA ALA A 26 11.43 22.91 -5.71
C ALA A 26 10.61 21.99 -4.82
N GLN A 27 9.33 22.34 -4.65
CA GLN A 27 8.39 21.50 -3.92
C GLN A 27 8.24 20.25 -4.77
N ALA A 28 8.56 19.10 -4.20
CA ALA A 28 8.38 17.84 -4.90
C ALA A 28 6.94 17.77 -5.39
N ALA A 29 6.77 17.50 -6.65
CA ALA A 29 5.47 17.39 -7.28
C ALA A 29 5.16 15.92 -7.54
N CYS A 30 3.87 15.60 -7.72
CA CYS A 30 3.43 14.33 -8.28
C CYS A 30 4.36 13.91 -9.45
N LEU A 31 4.73 12.63 -9.50
CA LEU A 31 5.55 12.09 -10.60
C LEU A 31 5.04 12.58 -11.95
N SER A 32 5.93 13.02 -12.82
CA SER A 32 5.60 13.29 -14.22
C SER A 32 5.08 12.02 -14.91
N ASP A 33 4.38 12.16 -16.02
CA ASP A 33 3.94 11.01 -16.81
C ASP A 33 5.12 10.14 -17.28
N LEU A 34 6.27 10.76 -17.57
CA LEU A 34 7.49 10.06 -17.97
C LEU A 34 8.06 9.21 -16.82
N GLU A 35 8.13 9.78 -15.60
CA GLU A 35 8.60 9.05 -14.42
C GLU A 35 7.65 7.89 -14.03
N ALA A 36 6.34 8.13 -14.07
CA ALA A 36 5.35 7.10 -13.81
C ALA A 36 5.41 5.96 -14.86
N ALA A 37 5.57 6.31 -16.16
CA ALA A 37 5.74 5.32 -17.21
C ALA A 37 7.06 4.53 -17.07
N ALA A 38 8.16 5.20 -16.70
CA ALA A 38 9.45 4.57 -16.44
C ALA A 38 9.37 3.60 -15.24
N LEU A 39 8.67 3.98 -14.17
CA LEU A 39 8.43 3.10 -13.01
C LEU A 39 7.66 1.85 -13.44
N VAL A 40 6.61 1.99 -14.24
CA VAL A 40 5.84 0.85 -14.77
C VAL A 40 6.67 -0.01 -15.71
N ALA A 41 7.51 0.57 -16.58
CA ALA A 41 8.42 -0.18 -17.43
C ALA A 41 9.40 -1.04 -16.60
N ASN A 42 9.97 -0.47 -15.53
CA ASN A 42 10.84 -1.20 -14.60
C ASN A 42 10.08 -2.30 -13.85
N TYR A 43 8.84 -2.02 -13.40
CA TYR A 43 7.96 -3.02 -12.82
C TYR A 43 7.74 -4.19 -13.78
N MET A 44 7.41 -3.93 -15.05
CA MET A 44 7.20 -4.99 -16.06
C MET A 44 8.48 -5.78 -16.34
N ALA A 45 9.63 -5.10 -16.41
CA ALA A 45 10.93 -5.72 -16.62
C ALA A 45 11.50 -6.44 -15.38
N LYS A 46 10.85 -6.30 -14.21
CA LYS A 46 11.34 -6.83 -12.92
C LYS A 46 12.73 -6.29 -12.54
N VAL A 47 13.00 -5.04 -12.84
CA VAL A 47 14.24 -4.34 -12.48
C VAL A 47 13.95 -3.20 -11.51
N PRO A 48 14.87 -2.88 -10.58
CA PRO A 48 14.63 -1.82 -9.62
C PRO A 48 14.49 -0.44 -10.30
N ALA A 49 13.43 0.29 -9.95
CA ALA A 49 13.19 1.67 -10.35
C ALA A 49 13.87 2.66 -9.40
N ALA A 50 14.04 3.92 -9.85
CA ALA A 50 14.41 5.00 -8.95
C ALA A 50 13.36 5.16 -7.83
N ASN A 51 13.80 5.50 -6.63
CA ASN A 51 12.88 5.79 -5.54
C ASN A 51 12.12 7.10 -5.85
N PRO A 52 10.78 7.13 -5.70
CA PRO A 52 10.07 8.40 -5.58
C PRO A 52 10.53 9.11 -4.31
N GLU A 53 11.07 10.31 -4.44
CA GLU A 53 11.62 11.07 -3.30
C GLU A 53 10.91 12.42 -3.13
N GLY A 54 10.86 12.94 -1.91
CA GLY A 54 10.34 14.27 -1.61
C GLY A 54 8.83 14.46 -1.76
N LEU A 55 8.07 13.39 -1.95
CA LEU A 55 6.63 13.46 -2.16
C LEU A 55 5.89 13.82 -0.87
N SER A 56 4.91 14.74 -0.96
CA SER A 56 3.84 14.88 0.02
C SER A 56 2.87 13.70 -0.06
N THR A 57 1.92 13.61 0.86
CA THR A 57 0.85 12.59 0.80
C THR A 57 0.05 12.73 -0.49
N GLU A 58 -0.36 13.96 -0.82
CA GLU A 58 -1.12 14.30 -2.03
C GLU A 58 -0.35 13.98 -3.31
N ASP A 59 0.97 14.23 -3.32
CA ASP A 59 1.85 13.87 -4.45
C ASP A 59 1.94 12.34 -4.61
N GLY A 60 2.01 11.60 -3.50
CA GLY A 60 1.98 10.15 -3.50
C GLY A 60 0.70 9.58 -4.11
N GLU A 61 -0.45 10.15 -3.74
CA GLU A 61 -1.77 9.76 -4.27
C GLU A 61 -1.92 10.09 -5.75
N CYS A 62 -1.53 11.29 -6.13
CA CYS A 62 -1.51 11.73 -7.53
C CYS A 62 -0.59 10.83 -8.38
N SER A 63 0.60 10.51 -7.86
CA SER A 63 1.57 9.61 -8.52
C SER A 63 0.99 8.21 -8.67
N ARG A 64 0.33 7.67 -7.64
CA ARG A 64 -0.38 6.39 -7.69
C ARG A 64 -1.41 6.36 -8.83
N ALA A 65 -2.19 7.43 -9.00
CA ALA A 65 -3.19 7.50 -10.07
C ALA A 65 -2.54 7.39 -11.45
N LYS A 66 -1.40 8.07 -11.67
CA LYS A 66 -0.64 7.99 -12.93
C LYS A 66 -0.03 6.62 -13.15
N VAL A 67 0.63 6.06 -12.12
CA VAL A 67 1.24 4.72 -12.18
C VAL A 67 0.19 3.67 -12.51
N ASN A 68 -0.97 3.71 -11.84
CA ASN A 68 -2.06 2.77 -12.10
C ASN A 68 -2.65 2.91 -13.50
N ARG A 69 -2.74 4.12 -14.04
CA ARG A 69 -3.17 4.36 -15.42
C ARG A 69 -2.24 3.64 -16.41
N PHE A 70 -0.93 3.83 -16.28
CA PHE A 70 0.06 3.18 -17.15
C PHE A 70 0.12 1.67 -16.92
N LEU A 71 0.04 1.21 -15.66
CA LEU A 71 0.03 -0.21 -15.33
C LEU A 71 -1.17 -0.91 -15.95
N ALA A 72 -2.38 -0.37 -15.79
CA ALA A 72 -3.59 -0.94 -16.38
C ALA A 72 -3.50 -1.06 -17.91
N GLN A 73 -2.92 -0.06 -18.58
CA GLN A 73 -2.67 -0.10 -20.03
C GLN A 73 -1.67 -1.20 -20.41
N GLN A 74 -0.56 -1.35 -19.66
CA GLN A 74 0.46 -2.36 -19.95
C GLN A 74 -0.01 -3.79 -19.75
N ILE A 75 -0.79 -4.06 -18.68
CA ILE A 75 -1.29 -5.40 -18.39
C ILE A 75 -2.62 -5.69 -19.08
N GLY A 76 -3.24 -4.72 -19.75
CA GLY A 76 -4.52 -4.87 -20.44
C GLY A 76 -5.64 -5.36 -19.51
N ALA A 77 -5.68 -4.92 -18.24
CA ALA A 77 -6.48 -5.56 -17.24
C ALA A 77 -7.49 -4.63 -16.55
N THR A 78 -8.59 -5.24 -16.12
CA THR A 78 -9.62 -4.59 -15.33
C THR A 78 -9.23 -4.58 -13.86
N GLN A 79 -9.40 -3.45 -13.20
CA GLN A 79 -9.33 -3.34 -11.75
C GLN A 79 -10.44 -4.17 -11.11
N VAL A 80 -10.09 -4.96 -10.10
CA VAL A 80 -11.01 -5.86 -9.39
C VAL A 80 -11.11 -5.54 -7.89
N GLY A 81 -10.38 -4.56 -7.42
CA GLY A 81 -10.41 -4.17 -6.00
C GLY A 81 -9.25 -3.28 -5.58
N TYR A 82 -9.02 -3.27 -4.30
CA TYR A 82 -8.05 -2.43 -3.62
C TYR A 82 -7.28 -3.22 -2.57
N LYS A 83 -6.10 -2.77 -2.25
CA LYS A 83 -5.34 -3.25 -1.09
C LYS A 83 -5.07 -2.12 -0.11
N ALA A 84 -5.25 -2.36 1.17
CA ALA A 84 -4.73 -1.50 2.22
C ALA A 84 -3.29 -1.93 2.58
N GLY A 85 -2.43 -0.98 2.85
CA GLY A 85 -1.08 -1.20 3.33
C GLY A 85 -0.77 -0.29 4.51
N LEU A 86 0.31 -0.56 5.23
CA LEU A 86 0.67 0.16 6.46
C LEU A 86 -0.47 0.15 7.49
N THR A 87 -1.17 -0.96 7.62
CA THR A 87 -2.31 -1.13 8.52
C THR A 87 -1.91 -1.52 9.95
N ASN A 88 -0.62 -1.60 10.23
CA ASN A 88 -0.07 -1.83 11.56
C ASN A 88 0.69 -0.57 12.03
N PRO A 89 0.41 -0.03 13.24
CA PRO A 89 1.05 1.21 13.73
C PRO A 89 2.58 1.14 13.81
N ALA A 90 3.16 -0.03 14.13
CA ALA A 90 4.61 -0.20 14.15
C ALA A 90 5.22 -0.12 12.74
N VAL A 91 4.50 -0.62 11.73
CA VAL A 91 4.90 -0.51 10.32
C VAL A 91 4.74 0.92 9.82
N GLN A 92 3.67 1.63 10.19
CA GLN A 92 3.52 3.06 9.90
C GLN A 92 4.71 3.87 10.42
N LYS A 93 5.08 3.67 11.69
CA LYS A 93 6.24 4.35 12.28
C LYS A 93 7.53 4.07 11.51
N ARG A 94 7.76 2.82 11.09
CA ARG A 94 8.95 2.41 10.31
C ARG A 94 9.05 3.16 8.98
N PHE A 95 7.91 3.40 8.33
CA PHE A 95 7.84 4.08 7.03
C PHE A 95 7.49 5.57 7.14
N ASN A 96 7.63 6.16 8.33
CA ASN A 96 7.29 7.55 8.59
C ASN A 96 5.92 7.94 8.01
N ALA A 97 4.93 7.08 8.22
CA ALA A 97 3.55 7.27 7.80
C ALA A 97 2.66 7.52 9.03
N SER A 98 1.68 8.40 8.91
CA SER A 98 0.70 8.72 9.97
C SER A 98 -0.64 8.01 9.79
N ALA A 99 -0.84 7.35 8.66
CA ALA A 99 -2.06 6.65 8.29
C ALA A 99 -1.73 5.46 7.37
N PRO A 100 -2.66 4.51 7.17
CA PRO A 100 -2.55 3.53 6.11
C PRO A 100 -2.47 4.18 4.73
N VAL A 101 -2.11 3.40 3.74
CA VAL A 101 -2.12 3.76 2.31
C VAL A 101 -2.86 2.69 1.52
N TRP A 102 -3.29 2.99 0.30
CA TRP A 102 -3.96 1.99 -0.53
C TRP A 102 -3.42 1.94 -1.95
N GLY A 103 -3.59 0.77 -2.59
CA GLY A 103 -3.30 0.53 -3.99
C GLY A 103 -4.45 -0.18 -4.70
N GLN A 104 -4.34 -0.33 -6.01
CA GLN A 104 -5.32 -1.02 -6.84
C GLN A 104 -4.89 -2.45 -7.12
N LEU A 105 -5.85 -3.37 -7.12
CA LEU A 105 -5.69 -4.76 -7.52
C LEU A 105 -6.30 -4.99 -8.90
N TYR A 106 -5.59 -5.74 -9.74
CA TYR A 106 -6.01 -6.09 -11.08
C TYR A 106 -6.19 -7.60 -11.24
N ALA A 107 -7.14 -8.02 -12.07
CA ALA A 107 -7.50 -9.43 -12.22
C ALA A 107 -6.30 -10.38 -12.45
N PRO A 108 -5.30 -10.06 -13.31
CA PRO A 108 -4.15 -10.94 -13.51
C PRO A 108 -3.20 -11.07 -12.30
N MET A 109 -3.34 -10.22 -11.28
CA MET A 109 -2.55 -10.31 -10.06
C MET A 109 -3.01 -11.44 -9.13
N LEU A 110 -4.25 -11.92 -9.31
CA LEU A 110 -4.89 -12.87 -8.41
C LEU A 110 -4.75 -14.31 -8.92
N LEU A 111 -4.00 -15.09 -8.18
CA LEU A 111 -3.70 -16.49 -8.48
C LEU A 111 -4.56 -17.41 -7.59
N GLN A 112 -4.73 -18.66 -8.03
CA GLN A 112 -5.45 -19.66 -7.27
C GLN A 112 -4.56 -20.31 -6.20
N ASP A 113 -5.18 -20.85 -5.17
CA ASP A 113 -4.51 -21.65 -4.11
C ASP A 113 -3.61 -22.74 -4.70
N GLY A 114 -2.43 -22.91 -4.13
CA GLY A 114 -1.42 -23.85 -4.60
C GLY A 114 -0.63 -23.38 -5.82
N ALA A 115 -0.78 -22.13 -6.26
CA ALA A 115 0.00 -21.59 -7.38
C ALA A 115 1.52 -21.75 -7.13
N THR A 116 2.27 -21.96 -8.21
CA THR A 116 3.72 -21.90 -8.19
C THR A 116 4.20 -20.71 -9.02
N VAL A 117 4.99 -19.84 -8.40
CA VAL A 117 5.54 -18.63 -9.01
C VAL A 117 7.05 -18.63 -8.99
N GLU A 118 7.68 -17.89 -9.90
CA GLU A 118 9.12 -17.64 -9.84
C GLU A 118 9.49 -16.92 -8.53
N ALA A 119 10.52 -17.35 -7.81
CA ALA A 119 10.98 -16.61 -6.63
C ALA A 119 11.38 -15.15 -6.99
N LYS A 120 11.83 -14.93 -8.24
CA LYS A 120 12.11 -13.61 -8.82
C LYS A 120 10.91 -13.05 -9.61
N PHE A 121 9.71 -13.10 -9.04
CA PHE A 121 8.50 -12.59 -9.70
C PHE A 121 8.48 -11.05 -9.82
N GLY A 122 9.35 -10.34 -9.10
CA GLY A 122 9.49 -8.88 -9.10
C GLY A 122 10.95 -8.43 -8.99
N ALA A 123 11.16 -7.13 -8.90
CA ALA A 123 12.46 -6.50 -8.68
C ALA A 123 12.93 -6.68 -7.22
N ARG A 124 12.00 -6.59 -6.28
CA ARG A 124 12.19 -6.74 -4.82
C ARG A 124 11.03 -7.59 -4.25
N PRO A 125 10.90 -8.85 -4.69
CA PRO A 125 9.77 -9.69 -4.36
C PRO A 125 9.77 -10.08 -2.87
N LEU A 126 8.59 -10.04 -2.27
CA LEU A 126 8.32 -10.42 -0.89
C LEU A 126 7.02 -11.21 -0.83
N PHE A 127 6.74 -11.86 0.31
CA PHE A 127 5.44 -12.45 0.58
C PHE A 127 5.03 -12.14 2.03
N GLU A 128 3.72 -12.10 2.27
CA GLU A 128 3.13 -11.87 3.59
C GLU A 128 1.74 -12.50 3.69
N ALA A 129 1.32 -12.80 4.92
CA ALA A 129 -0.03 -13.24 5.21
C ALA A 129 -0.99 -12.05 5.20
N ASP A 130 -2.06 -12.12 4.44
CA ASP A 130 -3.11 -11.10 4.31
C ASP A 130 -4.49 -11.78 4.22
N MET A 131 -5.53 -11.02 4.04
CA MET A 131 -6.89 -11.49 3.88
C MET A 131 -7.66 -10.58 2.93
N LEU A 132 -8.45 -11.16 2.03
CA LEU A 132 -9.38 -10.41 1.21
C LEU A 132 -10.79 -10.50 1.78
N VAL A 133 -11.54 -9.42 1.61
CA VAL A 133 -13.00 -9.44 1.73
C VAL A 133 -13.64 -9.03 0.42
N ARG A 134 -14.85 -9.55 0.13
CA ARG A 134 -15.60 -9.19 -1.08
C ARG A 134 -16.79 -8.32 -0.72
N VAL A 135 -16.91 -7.17 -1.38
CA VAL A 135 -18.02 -6.23 -1.22
C VAL A 135 -19.30 -6.83 -1.81
N SER A 136 -20.38 -6.84 -1.05
CA SER A 136 -21.69 -7.37 -1.47
C SER A 136 -22.71 -6.30 -1.80
N SER A 137 -22.55 -5.07 -1.27
CA SER A 137 -23.52 -3.99 -1.48
C SER A 137 -22.91 -2.60 -1.30
N ALA A 138 -23.56 -1.60 -1.92
CA ALA A 138 -23.15 -0.19 -1.83
C ALA A 138 -23.30 0.41 -0.41
N GLY A 139 -24.02 -0.23 0.50
CA GLY A 139 -24.12 0.20 1.90
C GLY A 139 -22.77 0.24 2.62
N ILE A 140 -21.75 -0.42 2.07
CA ILE A 140 -20.37 -0.40 2.58
C ILE A 140 -19.85 1.05 2.76
N HIS A 141 -20.29 2.00 1.93
CA HIS A 141 -19.86 3.40 2.02
C HIS A 141 -20.32 4.11 3.29
N GLN A 142 -21.32 3.57 3.96
CA GLN A 142 -21.84 4.11 5.21
C GLN A 142 -21.28 3.39 6.45
N ALA A 143 -20.53 2.29 6.26
CA ALA A 143 -19.95 1.53 7.36
C ALA A 143 -18.90 2.38 8.12
N ARG A 144 -18.98 2.36 9.44
CA ARG A 144 -18.08 3.07 10.36
C ARG A 144 -17.52 2.15 11.46
N THR A 145 -17.98 0.90 11.51
CA THR A 145 -17.51 -0.12 12.46
C THR A 145 -17.35 -1.47 11.76
N PRO A 146 -16.56 -2.39 12.29
CA PRO A 146 -16.42 -3.76 11.80
C PRO A 146 -17.76 -4.48 11.61
N GLU A 147 -18.69 -4.33 12.56
CA GLU A 147 -20.02 -4.95 12.52
C GLU A 147 -20.85 -4.41 11.36
N GLN A 148 -20.75 -3.12 11.07
CA GLN A 148 -21.40 -2.51 9.91
C GLN A 148 -20.76 -2.99 8.60
N VAL A 149 -19.43 -3.16 8.55
CA VAL A 149 -18.73 -3.75 7.38
C VAL A 149 -19.25 -5.15 7.10
N LEU A 150 -19.43 -6.01 8.13
CA LEU A 150 -19.95 -7.37 7.97
C LEU A 150 -21.32 -7.43 7.29
N GLN A 151 -22.14 -6.37 7.38
CA GLN A 151 -23.44 -6.34 6.69
C GLN A 151 -23.30 -6.16 5.17
N HIS A 152 -22.14 -5.69 4.70
CA HIS A 152 -21.91 -5.25 3.33
C HIS A 152 -20.80 -6.02 2.62
N ILE A 153 -20.30 -7.10 3.23
CA ILE A 153 -19.41 -8.09 2.60
C ILE A 153 -20.07 -9.46 2.61
N ASP A 154 -19.70 -10.35 1.70
CA ASP A 154 -20.25 -11.70 1.59
C ASP A 154 -19.21 -12.81 1.65
N GLN A 155 -17.93 -12.48 1.49
CA GLN A 155 -16.83 -13.42 1.57
C GLN A 155 -15.66 -12.84 2.36
N VAL A 156 -15.01 -13.74 3.11
CA VAL A 156 -13.66 -13.58 3.65
C VAL A 156 -12.80 -14.64 2.97
N ILE A 157 -11.64 -14.25 2.47
CA ILE A 157 -10.79 -15.11 1.63
C ILE A 157 -9.37 -15.10 2.20
N PRO A 158 -8.83 -16.24 2.65
CA PRO A 158 -7.43 -16.38 2.97
C PRO A 158 -6.56 -15.90 1.82
N PHE A 159 -5.50 -15.15 2.09
CA PHE A 159 -4.71 -14.55 1.04
C PHE A 159 -3.23 -14.51 1.39
N ILE A 160 -2.37 -14.92 0.46
CA ILE A 160 -0.93 -14.65 0.54
C ILE A 160 -0.65 -13.53 -0.44
N GLU A 161 -0.33 -12.34 0.07
CA GLU A 161 0.13 -11.27 -0.79
C GLU A 161 1.57 -11.51 -1.22
N LEU A 162 1.86 -11.20 -2.48
CA LEU A 162 3.16 -11.30 -3.12
C LEU A 162 3.56 -9.91 -3.64
N PRO A 163 3.90 -8.97 -2.74
CA PRO A 163 4.24 -7.60 -3.14
C PRO A 163 5.64 -7.52 -3.75
N ASP A 164 5.84 -6.45 -4.53
CA ASP A 164 7.13 -6.06 -5.10
C ASP A 164 7.42 -4.59 -4.76
N LEU A 165 8.39 -4.34 -3.91
CA LEU A 165 8.77 -2.96 -3.56
C LEU A 165 9.54 -2.23 -4.65
N VAL A 166 9.64 -2.77 -5.81
CA VAL A 166 10.13 -2.32 -7.13
C VAL A 166 11.27 -1.28 -7.18
N VAL A 167 11.62 -0.60 -6.09
CA VAL A 167 12.60 0.49 -6.05
C VAL A 167 14.03 0.02 -5.72
N MET A 168 15.03 0.84 -6.07
CA MET A 168 16.44 0.53 -5.80
C MET A 168 16.74 0.46 -4.31
N ALA A 169 16.16 1.34 -3.51
CA ALA A 169 16.40 1.44 -2.07
C ALA A 169 15.10 1.38 -1.25
N PRO A 170 14.48 0.19 -1.06
CA PRO A 170 13.26 0.05 -0.26
C PRO A 170 13.33 0.64 1.16
N PRO A 171 14.49 0.62 1.86
CA PRO A 171 14.59 1.24 3.19
C PRO A 171 14.38 2.76 3.22
N LYS A 172 14.45 3.44 2.06
CA LYS A 172 14.19 4.88 1.93
C LYS A 172 12.74 5.23 1.63
N LEU A 173 11.88 4.23 1.42
CA LEU A 173 10.46 4.46 1.20
C LEU A 173 9.80 5.06 2.45
N ASN A 174 8.92 6.03 2.24
CA ASN A 174 7.98 6.55 3.22
C ASN A 174 6.54 6.28 2.75
N GLY A 175 5.53 6.68 3.52
CA GLY A 175 4.12 6.44 3.18
C GLY A 175 3.74 6.97 1.80
N ALA A 176 4.14 8.19 1.44
CA ALA A 176 3.85 8.79 0.13
C ALA A 176 4.51 8.02 -1.02
N ALA A 177 5.77 7.64 -0.86
CA ALA A 177 6.49 6.86 -1.86
C ALA A 177 5.90 5.44 -2.01
N ILE A 178 5.43 4.81 -0.92
CA ILE A 178 4.72 3.53 -0.96
C ILE A 178 3.40 3.67 -1.71
N ALA A 179 2.63 4.74 -1.47
CA ALA A 179 1.42 5.02 -2.23
C ALA A 179 1.74 5.18 -3.73
N ALA A 180 2.77 5.97 -4.08
CA ALA A 180 3.17 6.22 -5.46
C ALA A 180 3.49 4.94 -6.25
N ILE A 181 4.07 3.91 -5.62
CA ILE A 181 4.35 2.61 -6.24
C ILE A 181 3.17 1.61 -6.16
N ASN A 182 1.95 2.12 -6.03
CA ASN A 182 0.73 1.29 -5.89
C ASN A 182 0.81 0.31 -4.72
N VAL A 183 1.43 0.72 -3.61
CA VAL A 183 1.62 -0.09 -2.39
C VAL A 183 2.28 -1.44 -2.66
N GLY A 184 3.16 -1.49 -3.66
CA GLY A 184 3.86 -2.71 -4.07
C GLY A 184 2.97 -3.81 -4.64
N ALA A 185 1.72 -3.53 -5.02
CA ALA A 185 0.80 -4.53 -5.56
C ALA A 185 1.39 -5.23 -6.80
N ARG A 186 1.51 -6.57 -6.76
CA ARG A 186 2.05 -7.33 -7.88
C ARG A 186 1.34 -8.65 -8.12
N LEU A 187 1.33 -9.56 -7.18
CA LEU A 187 0.63 -10.84 -7.24
C LEU A 187 0.02 -11.14 -5.87
N GLY A 188 -0.88 -12.10 -5.82
CA GLY A 188 -1.38 -12.67 -4.58
C GLY A 188 -2.14 -13.97 -4.84
N VAL A 189 -2.11 -14.88 -3.88
CA VAL A 189 -2.74 -16.19 -3.98
C VAL A 189 -3.97 -16.23 -3.08
N MET A 190 -5.12 -16.47 -3.68
CA MET A 190 -6.41 -16.58 -3.01
C MET A 190 -6.67 -18.01 -2.58
N GLY A 191 -6.93 -18.22 -1.31
CA GLY A 191 -7.47 -19.47 -0.76
C GLY A 191 -8.97 -19.64 -1.05
N THR A 192 -9.55 -20.67 -0.47
CA THR A 192 -10.98 -20.95 -0.59
C THR A 192 -11.80 -19.86 0.11
N PRO A 193 -12.73 -19.18 -0.59
CA PRO A 193 -13.60 -18.19 0.02
C PRO A 193 -14.52 -18.80 1.09
N MET A 194 -14.66 -18.11 2.22
CA MET A 194 -15.62 -18.43 3.29
C MET A 194 -16.79 -17.47 3.25
N ALA A 195 -18.00 -17.97 3.41
CA ALA A 195 -19.18 -17.14 3.56
C ALA A 195 -19.13 -16.35 4.88
N VAL A 196 -19.45 -15.06 4.83
CA VAL A 196 -19.53 -14.20 6.01
C VAL A 196 -20.72 -14.56 6.86
N GLN A 197 -20.48 -14.75 8.17
CA GLN A 197 -21.53 -14.83 9.17
C GLN A 197 -21.73 -13.44 9.80
N ARG A 198 -22.93 -12.87 9.70
CA ARG A 198 -23.23 -11.52 10.20
C ARG A 198 -23.54 -11.55 11.70
N THR A 199 -22.60 -12.06 12.51
CA THR A 199 -22.72 -12.25 13.95
C THR A 199 -21.54 -11.62 14.68
N ALA A 200 -21.75 -11.21 15.94
CA ALA A 200 -20.65 -10.72 16.79
C ALA A 200 -19.57 -11.78 16.96
N ALA A 201 -19.94 -13.04 17.13
CA ALA A 201 -18.98 -14.14 17.27
C ALA A 201 -18.03 -14.27 16.06
N PHE A 202 -18.52 -14.05 14.83
CA PHE A 202 -17.67 -14.06 13.64
C PHE A 202 -16.78 -12.83 13.57
N SER A 203 -17.26 -11.65 13.98
CA SER A 203 -16.44 -10.45 14.12
C SER A 203 -15.31 -10.67 15.12
N ASP A 204 -15.64 -11.19 16.31
CA ASP A 204 -14.66 -11.53 17.34
C ASP A 204 -13.64 -12.57 16.83
N ALA A 205 -14.09 -13.59 16.10
CA ALA A 205 -13.20 -14.59 15.51
C ALA A 205 -12.20 -13.95 14.51
N LEU A 206 -12.62 -12.98 13.70
CA LEU A 206 -11.72 -12.24 12.81
C LEU A 206 -10.68 -11.40 13.58
N ARG A 207 -11.09 -10.79 14.71
CA ARG A 207 -10.17 -10.02 15.56
C ARG A 207 -9.16 -10.90 16.26
N ASP A 208 -9.62 -12.04 16.79
CA ASP A 208 -8.85 -12.87 17.72
C ASP A 208 -8.10 -14.02 17.03
N MET A 209 -8.35 -14.27 15.73
CA MET A 209 -7.64 -15.29 14.96
C MET A 209 -6.13 -15.15 15.07
N VAL A 210 -5.45 -16.30 15.08
CA VAL A 210 -4.00 -16.38 14.96
C VAL A 210 -3.65 -16.78 13.53
N VAL A 211 -2.85 -15.98 12.85
CA VAL A 211 -2.39 -16.24 11.49
C VAL A 211 -0.95 -16.74 11.56
N VAL A 212 -0.73 -17.97 11.11
CA VAL A 212 0.58 -18.64 11.15
C VAL A 212 1.12 -18.80 9.75
N VAL A 213 2.31 -18.28 9.51
CA VAL A 213 3.07 -18.43 8.25
C VAL A 213 4.08 -19.54 8.41
N LYS A 214 4.00 -20.59 7.58
CA LYS A 214 4.93 -21.71 7.57
C LYS A 214 5.66 -21.77 6.25
N GLY A 215 6.95 -22.10 6.28
CA GLY A 215 7.77 -22.43 5.13
C GLY A 215 8.35 -23.83 5.27
N ASP A 216 8.10 -24.71 4.32
CA ASP A 216 8.51 -26.12 4.35
C ASP A 216 8.13 -26.82 5.67
N GLY A 217 6.94 -26.49 6.21
CA GLY A 217 6.42 -27.03 7.47
C GLY A 217 6.92 -26.35 8.75
N THR A 218 7.87 -25.43 8.68
CA THR A 218 8.42 -24.69 9.83
C THR A 218 7.74 -23.32 9.96
N GLU A 219 7.37 -22.91 11.19
CA GLU A 219 6.86 -21.56 11.45
C GLU A 219 7.93 -20.51 11.11
N LEU A 220 7.59 -19.60 10.21
CA LEU A 220 8.45 -18.48 9.82
C LEU A 220 8.05 -17.19 10.55
N ASP A 221 6.77 -17.01 10.76
CA ASP A 221 6.19 -15.85 11.47
C ASP A 221 4.75 -16.14 11.88
N LYS A 222 4.22 -15.31 12.79
CA LYS A 222 2.81 -15.32 13.17
C LYS A 222 2.33 -13.96 13.64
N GLY A 223 1.04 -13.73 13.52
CA GLY A 223 0.35 -12.54 14.01
C GLY A 223 -1.09 -12.83 14.38
N LYS A 224 -1.82 -11.79 14.68
CA LYS A 224 -3.22 -11.84 15.09
C LYS A 224 -4.09 -10.96 14.19
N GLY A 225 -5.38 -11.25 14.13
CA GLY A 225 -6.34 -10.38 13.47
C GLY A 225 -6.26 -8.94 13.97
N SER A 226 -6.14 -8.75 15.28
CA SER A 226 -6.02 -7.44 15.94
C SER A 226 -4.75 -6.64 15.59
N ASP A 227 -3.73 -7.23 14.98
CA ASP A 227 -2.54 -6.52 14.54
C ASP A 227 -2.83 -5.56 13.38
N VAL A 228 -3.91 -5.78 12.65
CA VAL A 228 -4.43 -4.92 11.59
C VAL A 228 -5.45 -3.95 12.20
N LEU A 229 -5.02 -2.74 12.57
CA LEU A 229 -5.86 -1.64 13.08
C LEU A 229 -6.82 -2.08 14.21
N GLU A 230 -6.34 -2.92 15.15
CA GLU A 230 -7.11 -3.50 16.28
C GLU A 230 -8.22 -4.47 15.89
N HIS A 231 -8.69 -4.41 14.65
CA HIS A 231 -9.65 -5.33 14.04
C HIS A 231 -9.49 -5.28 12.50
N PRO A 232 -9.34 -6.41 11.79
CA PRO A 232 -8.99 -6.38 10.37
C PRO A 232 -10.02 -5.64 9.50
N LEU A 233 -11.30 -5.64 9.87
CA LEU A 233 -12.31 -4.86 9.15
C LEU A 233 -12.21 -3.35 9.36
N ASN A 234 -11.42 -2.86 10.32
CA ASN A 234 -11.10 -1.43 10.42
C ASN A 234 -10.31 -0.93 9.20
N ALA A 235 -9.56 -1.81 8.53
CA ALA A 235 -8.92 -1.47 7.26
C ALA A 235 -9.96 -1.13 6.18
N VAL A 236 -11.10 -1.82 6.16
CA VAL A 236 -12.22 -1.49 5.26
C VAL A 236 -12.88 -0.17 5.64
N VAL A 237 -13.12 0.06 6.94
CA VAL A 237 -13.69 1.33 7.45
C VAL A 237 -12.81 2.51 7.02
N TRP A 238 -11.50 2.39 7.23
CA TRP A 238 -10.54 3.41 6.82
C TRP A 238 -10.55 3.61 5.30
N LEU A 239 -10.45 2.52 4.53
CA LEU A 239 -10.37 2.57 3.07
C LEU A 239 -11.61 3.23 2.45
N VAL A 240 -12.80 2.90 2.94
CA VAL A 240 -14.07 3.49 2.47
C VAL A 240 -14.07 5.01 2.64
N GLN A 241 -13.56 5.51 3.78
CA GLN A 241 -13.49 6.94 4.07
C GLN A 241 -12.47 7.65 3.18
N ASP A 242 -11.29 7.05 3.01
CA ASP A 242 -10.21 7.60 2.19
C ASP A 242 -10.60 7.63 0.70
N LEU A 243 -11.15 6.54 0.17
CA LEU A 243 -11.67 6.48 -1.20
C LEU A 243 -12.76 7.54 -1.45
N ALA A 244 -13.65 7.78 -0.47
CA ALA A 244 -14.71 8.77 -0.58
C ALA A 244 -14.15 10.19 -0.73
N GLN A 245 -13.04 10.53 -0.04
CA GLN A 245 -12.37 11.83 -0.18
C GLN A 245 -11.83 12.04 -1.60
N GLN A 246 -11.48 10.95 -2.29
CA GLN A 246 -10.99 10.98 -3.67
C GLN A 246 -12.10 10.76 -4.71
N GLY A 247 -13.37 10.76 -4.29
CA GLY A 247 -14.52 10.56 -5.18
C GLY A 247 -14.66 9.14 -5.72
N VAL A 248 -13.93 8.18 -5.16
CA VAL A 248 -13.93 6.77 -5.58
C VAL A 248 -14.99 6.00 -4.79
N LYS A 249 -15.73 5.13 -5.48
CA LYS A 249 -16.77 4.29 -4.87
C LYS A 249 -16.48 2.81 -5.12
N LEU A 250 -16.54 2.03 -4.04
CA LEU A 250 -16.52 0.57 -4.11
C LEU A 250 -17.79 0.04 -4.80
N LYS A 251 -17.64 -1.04 -5.54
CA LYS A 251 -18.72 -1.71 -6.25
C LYS A 251 -18.95 -3.10 -5.66
N LYS A 252 -20.15 -3.63 -5.85
CA LYS A 252 -20.41 -5.04 -5.57
C LYS A 252 -19.45 -5.92 -6.38
N GLY A 253 -18.77 -6.85 -5.70
CA GLY A 253 -17.77 -7.73 -6.26
C GLY A 253 -16.32 -7.24 -6.06
N ASP A 254 -16.09 -5.96 -5.71
CA ASP A 254 -14.74 -5.48 -5.42
C ASP A 254 -14.13 -6.28 -4.26
N LEU A 255 -12.85 -6.61 -4.42
CA LEU A 255 -12.03 -7.25 -3.41
C LEU A 255 -11.24 -6.19 -2.64
N ILE A 256 -11.12 -6.37 -1.32
CA ILE A 256 -10.32 -5.51 -0.47
C ILE A 256 -9.33 -6.37 0.32
N SER A 257 -8.03 -6.19 0.10
CA SER A 257 -6.96 -6.74 0.91
C SER A 257 -6.80 -5.86 2.16
N LEU A 258 -6.79 -6.49 3.32
CA LEU A 258 -6.91 -5.83 4.62
C LEU A 258 -5.55 -5.36 5.17
N GLY A 259 -4.46 -5.87 4.59
CA GLY A 259 -3.11 -5.64 5.06
C GLY A 259 -2.55 -6.81 5.87
N SER A 260 -1.25 -6.74 6.14
CA SER A 260 -0.48 -7.88 6.60
C SER A 260 -0.69 -8.24 8.06
N PHE A 261 -0.84 -9.53 8.33
CA PHE A 261 -0.79 -10.16 9.66
C PHE A 261 0.62 -10.66 10.01
N SER A 262 1.59 -10.54 9.11
CA SER A 262 2.95 -11.06 9.30
C SER A 262 4.00 -10.04 8.83
N LYS A 263 5.26 -10.35 9.05
CA LYS A 263 6.35 -9.62 8.41
C LYS A 263 6.41 -9.91 6.92
N LEU A 264 6.96 -8.97 6.17
CA LEU A 264 7.39 -9.16 4.79
C LEU A 264 8.60 -10.10 4.75
N LEU A 265 8.47 -11.25 4.08
CA LEU A 265 9.50 -12.29 3.99
C LEU A 265 9.99 -12.45 2.54
N PRO A 266 11.28 -12.67 2.30
CA PRO A 266 11.80 -12.90 0.96
C PRO A 266 11.50 -14.32 0.49
N PRO A 267 10.98 -14.52 -0.74
CA PRO A 267 10.84 -15.85 -1.33
C PRO A 267 12.20 -16.44 -1.72
N LYS A 268 12.29 -17.77 -1.73
CA LYS A 268 13.47 -18.52 -2.18
C LYS A 268 13.03 -19.63 -3.13
N PRO A 269 13.83 -19.96 -4.17
CA PRO A 269 13.53 -21.11 -5.02
C PRO A 269 13.39 -22.40 -4.19
N GLY A 270 12.34 -23.17 -4.45
CA GLY A 270 12.02 -24.42 -3.73
C GLY A 270 11.14 -24.24 -2.50
N LEU A 271 11.03 -23.04 -1.94
CA LEU A 271 10.23 -22.78 -0.73
C LEU A 271 8.74 -23.01 -1.00
N LYS A 272 8.08 -23.76 -0.11
CA LYS A 272 6.62 -23.94 -0.08
C LYS A 272 6.09 -23.21 1.14
N VAL A 273 5.23 -22.24 0.91
CA VAL A 273 4.63 -21.43 1.97
C VAL A 273 3.16 -21.82 2.16
N GLU A 274 2.77 -21.94 3.42
CA GLU A 274 1.41 -22.15 3.88
C GLU A 274 1.07 -21.06 4.89
N VAL A 275 -0.12 -20.46 4.77
CA VAL A 275 -0.68 -19.53 5.75
C VAL A 275 -1.97 -20.13 6.29
N GLU A 276 -2.01 -20.34 7.60
CA GLU A 276 -3.11 -20.92 8.34
C GLU A 276 -3.78 -19.86 9.22
N TYR A 277 -5.11 -19.78 9.19
CA TYR A 277 -5.92 -18.83 9.97
C TYR A 277 -6.66 -19.58 11.09
N GLN A 278 -5.97 -19.77 12.20
CA GLN A 278 -6.46 -20.50 13.38
C GLN A 278 -7.52 -19.67 14.12
N GLY A 279 -8.61 -20.31 14.51
CA GLY A 279 -9.76 -19.68 15.18
C GLY A 279 -10.88 -19.26 14.25
N LEU A 280 -10.65 -19.25 12.93
CA LEU A 280 -11.74 -19.14 11.95
C LEU A 280 -12.38 -20.51 11.67
N PRO A 281 -13.63 -20.56 11.20
CA PRO A 281 -14.30 -21.83 10.89
C PRO A 281 -13.46 -22.70 9.94
N GLY A 282 -13.10 -23.90 10.40
CA GLY A 282 -12.29 -24.84 9.63
C GLY A 282 -10.78 -24.54 9.58
N ASN A 283 -10.29 -23.54 10.28
CA ASN A 283 -8.88 -23.10 10.23
C ASN A 283 -8.33 -23.10 8.78
N PRO A 284 -8.85 -22.23 7.91
CA PRO A 284 -8.53 -22.27 6.50
C PRO A 284 -7.04 -22.06 6.25
N VAL A 285 -6.53 -22.70 5.19
CA VAL A 285 -5.12 -22.61 4.76
C VAL A 285 -5.07 -22.18 3.31
N VAL A 286 -4.09 -21.36 2.98
CA VAL A 286 -3.73 -20.98 1.61
C VAL A 286 -2.26 -21.24 1.38
N LYS A 287 -1.88 -21.63 0.15
CA LYS A 287 -0.53 -22.14 -0.18
C LYS A 287 0.04 -21.50 -1.44
N VAL A 288 1.35 -21.32 -1.43
CA VAL A 288 2.12 -20.91 -2.63
C VAL A 288 3.46 -21.65 -2.67
N GLY A 289 3.89 -22.05 -3.84
CA GLY A 289 5.23 -22.57 -4.09
C GLY A 289 6.08 -21.56 -4.85
N PHE A 290 7.41 -21.55 -4.56
CA PHE A 290 8.37 -20.71 -5.28
C PHE A 290 9.36 -21.61 -6.04
N ARG A 291 9.67 -21.26 -7.31
CA ARG A 291 10.66 -21.94 -8.14
C ARG A 291 11.71 -20.99 -8.68
#